data_364cf908e3eff3ff0adfe8c838327779
#
_entry.id   364cf908e3eff3ff0adfe8c838327779
#
_cell.length_a   1.000
_cell.length_b   1.000
_cell.length_c   1.000
_cell.angle_alpha   90.00
_cell.angle_beta   90.00
_cell.angle_gamma   90.00
#
_symmetry.space_group_name_H-M   'P 1'
#
loop_
_entity.id
_entity.type
_entity.pdbx_description
1 polymer ?
#
loop_
_entity_poly.entity_id
_entity_poly.type
_entity_poly.pdbx_seq_one_letter_code
_entity_poly.pdbx_strand_id
1 'polypeptide(L)'
;MMTKKDKEKSNFFSNYFVLSSEKHKLLSDLNNLDIINLFEKNGCVIFKNFNIKDGDLIKFTNIYSHSYAADAIRRVTKLGNKHIKSVDMGNEKIQIHSEASFTKAWPEIIWFFCKVPPNKKGETTFCDGLELWTSLDKDTKSFFCSNPIVYELSIPVIKKPKGGRGRQHWPIHSVGISDSYIDWDQGALFMKQVRYAVHESRIPGKLCFANHLFVDLKIEPQIINRSLLNGKPIPKDIIQEITTKSSILTQKYKWQENDLVMLDNKRFLHGRESFNQEDLREIVQVQTSRASFPYDSIGRESKIK
;
A
#
# COMPACT_ATOMS: atom_id res chain seq x y z
N MET A 1 -27.10 15.39 2.19
CA MET A 1 -26.32 16.50 2.77
C MET A 1 -25.79 16.04 4.12
N MET A 2 -24.47 15.89 4.26
CA MET A 2 -23.84 15.59 5.56
C MET A 2 -24.06 16.77 6.49
N THR A 3 -24.54 16.50 7.71
CA THR A 3 -24.73 17.57 8.71
C THR A 3 -23.37 18.04 9.22
N LYS A 4 -23.28 19.31 9.69
CA LYS A 4 -22.05 19.88 10.28
C LYS A 4 -21.47 19.05 11.45
N LYS A 5 -22.25 18.18 12.07
CA LYS A 5 -21.87 17.31 13.20
C LYS A 5 -21.15 16.02 12.78
N ASP A 6 -21.27 15.59 11.51
CA ASP A 6 -20.57 14.41 11.01
C ASP A 6 -19.06 14.67 10.76
N LYS A 7 -18.56 15.86 11.14
CA LYS A 7 -17.18 16.32 10.89
C LYS A 7 -16.43 16.48 12.22
N GLU A 8 -16.10 15.41 12.90
CA GLU A 8 -15.04 15.48 13.91
C GLU A 8 -13.67 15.51 13.21
N LYS A 9 -13.05 16.70 13.23
CA LYS A 9 -11.60 16.80 13.03
C LYS A 9 -10.95 16.21 14.27
N SER A 10 -10.52 14.95 14.24
CA SER A 10 -9.57 14.49 15.24
C SER A 10 -8.23 15.15 14.97
N ASN A 11 -7.65 15.83 15.95
CA ASN A 11 -6.37 16.54 15.87
C ASN A 11 -5.13 15.62 15.72
N PHE A 12 -5.32 14.37 15.32
CA PHE A 12 -4.24 13.39 15.29
C PHE A 12 -3.45 13.33 13.97
N PHE A 13 -4.07 13.75 12.85
CA PHE A 13 -3.42 13.75 11.55
C PHE A 13 -3.87 14.98 10.75
N SER A 14 -2.96 15.66 10.12
CA SER A 14 -3.29 16.77 9.22
C SER A 14 -4.06 16.32 7.96
N ASN A 15 -3.94 15.04 7.55
CA ASN A 15 -4.30 14.56 6.22
C ASN A 15 -5.18 13.30 6.17
N TYR A 16 -5.95 12.97 7.20
CA TYR A 16 -7.01 11.98 7.04
C TYR A 16 -8.36 12.53 7.51
N PHE A 17 -9.41 11.91 7.06
CA PHE A 17 -10.76 12.28 7.41
C PHE A 17 -11.45 11.16 8.19
N VAL A 18 -12.02 11.48 9.35
CA VAL A 18 -12.83 10.53 10.14
C VAL A 18 -14.29 10.81 9.90
N LEU A 19 -14.99 9.79 9.40
CA LEU A 19 -16.45 9.72 9.35
C LEU A 19 -16.92 8.90 10.54
N SER A 20 -17.58 9.53 11.50
CA SER A 20 -18.15 8.84 12.65
C SER A 20 -19.67 8.81 12.56
N SER A 21 -20.26 7.66 12.82
CA SER A 21 -21.71 7.50 12.93
C SER A 21 -22.17 7.61 14.38
N GLU A 22 -22.96 8.63 14.72
CA GLU A 22 -23.56 8.78 16.04
C GLU A 22 -24.68 7.75 16.30
N LYS A 23 -25.25 7.13 15.27
CA LYS A 23 -26.43 6.25 15.33
C LYS A 23 -26.18 4.87 14.72
N HIS A 24 -24.95 4.39 14.70
CA HIS A 24 -24.61 3.10 14.07
C HIS A 24 -25.24 2.90 12.69
N LYS A 25 -25.19 3.94 11.85
CA LYS A 25 -25.67 3.90 10.47
C LYS A 25 -24.97 2.78 9.70
N LEU A 26 -25.61 2.35 8.62
CA LEU A 26 -24.99 1.41 7.68
C LEU A 26 -24.05 2.18 6.73
N LEU A 27 -23.03 1.51 6.21
CA LEU A 27 -22.16 2.08 5.17
C LEU A 27 -22.97 2.44 3.90
N SER A 28 -24.06 1.72 3.62
CA SER A 28 -24.98 2.00 2.51
C SER A 28 -25.72 3.33 2.62
N ASP A 29 -25.77 3.93 3.80
CA ASP A 29 -26.44 5.22 4.02
C ASP A 29 -25.57 6.42 3.61
N LEU A 30 -24.29 6.16 3.27
CA LEU A 30 -23.34 7.16 2.87
C LEU A 30 -23.52 7.55 1.40
N ASN A 31 -23.35 8.84 1.11
CA ASN A 31 -23.30 9.32 -0.27
C ASN A 31 -21.94 9.00 -0.90
N ASN A 32 -21.95 8.24 -1.99
CA ASN A 32 -20.72 7.76 -2.63
C ASN A 32 -19.86 8.90 -3.19
N LEU A 33 -20.46 9.95 -3.73
CA LEU A 33 -19.70 11.10 -4.26
C LEU A 33 -19.02 11.88 -3.14
N ASP A 34 -19.67 12.02 -1.99
CA ASP A 34 -19.05 12.66 -0.82
C ASP A 34 -17.82 11.86 -0.35
N ILE A 35 -17.90 10.53 -0.35
CA ILE A 35 -16.78 9.66 0.03
C ILE A 35 -15.63 9.79 -0.98
N ILE A 36 -15.92 9.78 -2.28
CA ILE A 36 -14.92 9.97 -3.33
C ILE A 36 -14.21 11.33 -3.15
N ASN A 37 -14.97 12.41 -2.97
CA ASN A 37 -14.41 13.75 -2.77
C ASN A 37 -13.52 13.83 -1.50
N LEU A 38 -13.94 13.19 -0.42
CA LEU A 38 -13.14 13.11 0.81
C LEU A 38 -11.86 12.32 0.59
N PHE A 39 -11.95 11.20 -0.11
CA PHE A 39 -10.79 10.36 -0.42
C PHE A 39 -9.80 11.08 -1.35
N GLU A 40 -10.25 11.70 -2.42
CA GLU A 40 -9.36 12.44 -3.34
C GLU A 40 -8.65 13.59 -2.64
N LYS A 41 -9.34 14.29 -1.76
CA LYS A 41 -8.76 15.39 -0.98
C LYS A 41 -7.76 14.91 0.05
N ASN A 42 -8.13 13.91 0.84
CA ASN A 42 -7.37 13.52 2.05
C ASN A 42 -6.49 12.28 1.82
N GLY A 43 -6.78 11.43 0.84
CA GLY A 43 -6.10 10.16 0.57
C GLY A 43 -6.33 9.07 1.60
N CYS A 44 -6.88 9.40 2.75
CA CYS A 44 -7.24 8.45 3.81
C CYS A 44 -8.59 8.85 4.43
N VAL A 45 -9.54 7.91 4.41
CA VAL A 45 -10.85 8.06 5.04
C VAL A 45 -11.06 6.92 6.03
N ILE A 46 -11.37 7.27 7.28
CA ILE A 46 -11.62 6.32 8.37
C ILE A 46 -13.09 6.36 8.72
N PHE A 47 -13.74 5.21 8.67
CA PHE A 47 -15.15 5.02 9.01
C PHE A 47 -15.24 4.43 10.42
N LYS A 48 -15.87 5.13 11.36
CA LYS A 48 -15.99 4.73 12.76
C LYS A 48 -17.44 4.59 13.17
N ASN A 49 -17.71 3.64 14.07
CA ASN A 49 -19.03 3.44 14.66
C ASN A 49 -20.13 3.08 13.65
N PHE A 50 -19.77 2.57 12.47
CA PHE A 50 -20.72 1.99 11.53
C PHE A 50 -21.03 0.55 11.92
N ASN A 51 -22.28 0.13 11.70
CA ASN A 51 -22.68 -1.26 11.91
C ASN A 51 -22.30 -2.09 10.67
N ILE A 52 -21.07 -2.63 10.65
CA ILE A 52 -20.51 -3.36 9.51
C ILE A 52 -20.60 -4.86 9.78
N LYS A 53 -21.42 -5.57 9.01
CA LYS A 53 -21.50 -7.03 9.00
C LYS A 53 -20.54 -7.64 7.98
N ASP A 54 -20.23 -8.92 8.11
CA ASP A 54 -19.22 -9.60 7.27
C ASP A 54 -19.44 -9.45 5.76
N GLY A 55 -20.67 -9.45 5.29
CA GLY A 55 -20.98 -9.24 3.87
C GLY A 55 -20.92 -7.78 3.40
N ASP A 56 -20.94 -6.82 4.32
CA ASP A 56 -21.06 -5.41 3.96
C ASP A 56 -19.72 -4.84 3.49
N LEU A 57 -18.60 -5.35 4.00
CA LEU A 57 -17.26 -4.92 3.59
C LEU A 57 -17.08 -5.04 2.07
N ILE A 58 -17.34 -6.21 1.51
CA ILE A 58 -17.16 -6.43 0.08
C ILE A 58 -18.20 -5.68 -0.77
N LYS A 59 -19.43 -5.55 -0.31
CA LYS A 59 -20.46 -4.75 -0.98
C LYS A 59 -20.04 -3.28 -1.05
N PHE A 60 -19.53 -2.74 0.06
CA PHE A 60 -19.09 -1.35 0.12
C PHE A 60 -17.84 -1.11 -0.74
N THR A 61 -16.83 -1.97 -0.65
CA THR A 61 -15.62 -1.83 -1.47
C THR A 61 -15.91 -1.98 -2.97
N ASN A 62 -16.91 -2.77 -3.37
CA ASN A 62 -17.34 -2.91 -4.78
C ASN A 62 -17.80 -1.58 -5.39
N ILE A 63 -18.37 -0.67 -4.61
CA ILE A 63 -18.83 0.64 -5.11
C ILE A 63 -17.64 1.44 -5.66
N TYR A 64 -16.48 1.30 -5.03
CA TYR A 64 -15.27 2.07 -5.32
C TYR A 64 -14.22 1.28 -6.11
N SER A 65 -14.50 0.02 -6.46
CA SER A 65 -13.55 -0.87 -7.13
C SER A 65 -14.06 -1.30 -8.51
N HIS A 66 -13.32 -0.92 -9.56
CA HIS A 66 -13.54 -1.51 -10.89
C HIS A 66 -12.97 -2.94 -10.96
N SER A 67 -11.82 -3.17 -10.29
CA SER A 67 -11.18 -4.48 -10.21
C SER A 67 -10.39 -4.63 -8.91
N TYR A 68 -10.22 -5.89 -8.49
CA TYR A 68 -9.42 -6.24 -7.32
C TYR A 68 -8.05 -6.77 -7.74
N ALA A 69 -7.03 -6.50 -6.94
CA ALA A 69 -5.71 -7.05 -7.17
C ALA A 69 -5.70 -8.56 -6.87
N ALA A 70 -4.92 -9.29 -7.65
CA ALA A 70 -4.52 -10.65 -7.30
C ALA A 70 -3.51 -10.54 -6.15
N ASP A 71 -3.95 -10.89 -4.96
CA ASP A 71 -3.12 -10.79 -3.77
C ASP A 71 -2.01 -11.85 -3.73
N ALA A 72 -0.98 -11.56 -2.94
CA ALA A 72 0.13 -12.48 -2.72
C ALA A 72 -0.37 -13.85 -2.24
N ILE A 73 0.22 -14.92 -2.76
CA ILE A 73 -0.15 -16.34 -2.54
C ILE A 73 -0.19 -16.72 -1.05
N ARG A 74 0.46 -15.92 -0.19
CA ARG A 74 0.62 -16.20 1.25
C ARG A 74 -0.54 -15.74 2.13
N ARG A 75 -1.40 -14.84 1.64
CA ARG A 75 -2.46 -14.27 2.49
C ARG A 75 -3.69 -15.16 2.51
N VAL A 76 -4.18 -15.42 3.71
CA VAL A 76 -5.34 -16.30 3.93
C VAL A 76 -6.62 -15.57 3.58
N THR A 77 -7.52 -16.26 2.83
CA THR A 77 -8.87 -15.76 2.56
C THR A 77 -9.68 -15.68 3.84
N LYS A 78 -10.37 -14.58 4.05
CA LYS A 78 -11.17 -14.29 5.24
C LYS A 78 -12.63 -13.99 4.87
N LEU A 79 -13.52 -14.05 5.85
CA LEU A 79 -14.94 -13.72 5.73
C LEU A 79 -15.64 -14.37 4.51
N GLY A 80 -15.20 -15.57 4.11
CA GLY A 80 -15.80 -16.32 2.99
C GLY A 80 -15.66 -15.67 1.60
N ASN A 81 -14.82 -14.66 1.44
CA ASN A 81 -14.66 -13.95 0.17
C ASN A 81 -13.20 -13.94 -0.29
N LYS A 82 -12.96 -14.35 -1.55
CA LYS A 82 -11.61 -14.46 -2.13
C LYS A 82 -10.82 -13.14 -2.17
N HIS A 83 -11.49 -12.00 -2.15
CA HIS A 83 -10.87 -10.68 -2.20
C HIS A 83 -10.59 -10.11 -0.80
N ILE A 84 -11.14 -10.72 0.25
CA ILE A 84 -10.85 -10.33 1.63
C ILE A 84 -9.74 -11.24 2.15
N LYS A 85 -8.62 -10.65 2.51
CA LYS A 85 -7.41 -11.36 2.93
C LYS A 85 -7.00 -10.96 4.33
N SER A 86 -6.28 -11.87 5.02
CA SER A 86 -5.53 -11.46 6.21
C SER A 86 -4.51 -10.39 5.82
N VAL A 87 -4.18 -9.49 6.74
CA VAL A 87 -2.92 -8.73 6.64
C VAL A 87 -1.74 -9.67 6.87
N ASP A 88 -0.51 -9.16 6.72
CA ASP A 88 0.68 -9.97 6.89
C ASP A 88 0.70 -10.67 8.25
N MET A 89 1.04 -11.97 8.21
CA MET A 89 1.13 -12.84 9.37
C MET A 89 2.30 -12.42 10.27
N GLY A 90 2.26 -12.87 11.51
CA GLY A 90 3.29 -12.58 12.51
C GLY A 90 2.99 -11.32 13.31
N ASN A 91 3.81 -11.07 14.32
CA ASN A 91 3.66 -10.02 15.31
C ASN A 91 4.78 -8.97 15.27
N GLU A 92 5.76 -9.16 14.40
CA GLU A 92 6.87 -8.24 14.23
C GLU A 92 6.46 -6.90 13.64
N LYS A 93 7.30 -5.88 13.85
CA LYS A 93 7.13 -4.59 13.21
C LYS A 93 7.25 -4.71 11.69
N ILE A 94 6.32 -4.10 10.97
CA ILE A 94 6.40 -3.95 9.52
C ILE A 94 6.70 -2.48 9.22
N GLN A 95 7.79 -2.23 8.51
CA GLN A 95 8.18 -0.90 8.10
C GLN A 95 7.17 -0.31 7.12
N ILE A 96 7.08 1.02 7.10
CA ILE A 96 6.17 1.72 6.20
C ILE A 96 6.51 1.41 4.74
N HIS A 97 5.48 1.14 3.95
CA HIS A 97 5.57 0.85 2.52
C HIS A 97 4.25 1.15 1.82
N SER A 98 4.31 1.33 0.53
CA SER A 98 3.13 1.27 -0.33
C SER A 98 3.01 -0.14 -0.89
N GLU A 99 1.87 -0.79 -0.68
CA GLU A 99 1.63 -2.19 -1.03
C GLU A 99 1.91 -2.46 -2.51
N ALA A 100 2.79 -3.44 -2.78
CA ALA A 100 3.17 -3.90 -4.11
C ALA A 100 3.67 -2.80 -5.08
N SER A 101 4.12 -1.65 -4.58
CA SER A 101 4.59 -0.51 -5.40
C SER A 101 5.86 -0.81 -6.20
N PHE A 102 6.56 -1.88 -5.87
CA PHE A 102 7.69 -2.39 -6.65
C PHE A 102 7.26 -3.19 -7.89
N THR A 103 5.96 -3.41 -8.10
CA THR A 103 5.41 -4.15 -9.24
C THR A 103 4.49 -3.27 -10.09
N LYS A 104 4.15 -3.76 -11.30
CA LYS A 104 3.12 -3.12 -12.14
C LYS A 104 1.70 -3.32 -11.59
N ALA A 105 1.48 -4.36 -10.78
CA ALA A 105 0.20 -4.67 -10.16
C ALA A 105 -0.07 -3.84 -8.88
N TRP A 106 0.49 -2.65 -8.80
CA TRP A 106 0.38 -1.71 -7.69
C TRP A 106 -1.08 -1.28 -7.46
N PRO A 107 -1.75 -1.75 -6.37
CA PRO A 107 -3.13 -1.40 -6.10
C PRO A 107 -3.32 0.10 -5.87
N GLU A 108 -4.48 0.63 -6.26
CA GLU A 108 -4.80 2.04 -6.06
C GLU A 108 -5.33 2.32 -4.66
N ILE A 109 -6.18 1.42 -4.14
CA ILE A 109 -6.79 1.58 -2.82
C ILE A 109 -6.52 0.34 -2.00
N ILE A 110 -6.08 0.54 -0.76
CA ILE A 110 -6.07 -0.51 0.26
C ILE A 110 -7.17 -0.22 1.27
N TRP A 111 -7.96 -1.23 1.55
CA TRP A 111 -8.96 -1.22 2.60
C TRP A 111 -8.46 -2.06 3.77
N PHE A 112 -8.52 -1.50 4.97
CA PHE A 112 -8.27 -2.24 6.20
C PHE A 112 -9.53 -2.25 7.05
N PHE A 113 -9.93 -3.42 7.53
CA PHE A 113 -11.09 -3.58 8.40
C PHE A 113 -10.70 -4.32 9.66
N CYS A 114 -11.03 -3.74 10.81
CA CYS A 114 -10.72 -4.29 12.12
C CYS A 114 -11.85 -5.19 12.63
N LYS A 115 -11.59 -6.49 12.70
CA LYS A 115 -12.48 -7.46 13.34
C LYS A 115 -12.20 -7.56 14.84
N VAL A 116 -10.91 -7.67 15.19
CA VAL A 116 -10.45 -7.76 16.57
C VAL A 116 -9.28 -6.79 16.73
N PRO A 117 -9.44 -5.71 17.50
CA PRO A 117 -8.36 -4.80 17.79
C PRO A 117 -7.32 -5.45 18.70
N PRO A 118 -6.02 -5.10 18.56
CA PRO A 118 -5.01 -5.57 19.50
C PRO A 118 -5.23 -4.96 20.90
N ASN A 119 -4.95 -5.71 21.95
CA ASN A 119 -5.04 -5.20 23.32
C ASN A 119 -3.99 -4.14 23.62
N LYS A 120 -2.72 -4.42 23.21
CA LYS A 120 -1.57 -3.52 23.43
C LYS A 120 -0.70 -3.49 22.18
N LYS A 121 -0.32 -2.29 21.75
CA LYS A 121 0.49 -2.07 20.53
C LYS A 121 -0.21 -2.61 19.26
N GLY A 122 0.54 -2.91 18.21
CA GLY A 122 -0.02 -3.44 16.96
C GLY A 122 -0.81 -2.41 16.16
N GLU A 123 -0.59 -1.13 16.43
CA GLU A 123 -1.16 -0.03 15.66
C GLU A 123 -0.73 -0.15 14.20
N THR A 124 -1.61 0.20 13.28
CA THR A 124 -1.21 0.46 11.90
C THR A 124 -0.58 1.84 11.83
N THR A 125 0.53 1.94 11.13
CA THR A 125 1.23 3.20 10.94
C THR A 125 0.94 3.74 9.54
N PHE A 126 0.77 5.07 9.43
CA PHE A 126 0.53 5.77 8.17
C PHE A 126 1.50 6.93 8.04
N CYS A 127 2.05 7.11 6.83
CA CYS A 127 2.86 8.26 6.46
C CYS A 127 2.37 8.81 5.12
N ASP A 128 2.00 10.09 5.08
CA ASP A 128 1.58 10.74 3.84
C ASP A 128 2.79 11.02 2.96
N GLY A 129 2.84 10.39 1.80
CA GLY A 129 3.93 10.57 0.84
C GLY A 129 4.01 11.96 0.22
N LEU A 130 2.92 12.75 0.24
CA LEU A 130 2.96 14.16 -0.17
C LEU A 130 3.72 15.00 0.87
N GLU A 131 3.42 14.80 2.16
CA GLU A 131 4.15 15.48 3.24
C GLU A 131 5.60 15.03 3.29
N LEU A 132 5.84 13.72 3.17
CA LEU A 132 7.20 13.19 3.12
C LEU A 132 7.99 13.81 1.97
N TRP A 133 7.45 13.81 0.76
CA TRP A 133 8.09 14.45 -0.39
C TRP A 133 8.38 15.93 -0.15
N THR A 134 7.42 16.66 0.41
CA THR A 134 7.57 18.09 0.70
C THR A 134 8.70 18.35 1.69
N SER A 135 8.86 17.49 2.69
CA SER A 135 9.86 17.61 3.77
C SER A 135 11.29 17.28 3.35
N LEU A 136 11.49 16.56 2.23
CA LEU A 136 12.83 16.17 1.76
C LEU A 136 13.63 17.38 1.28
N ASP A 137 14.94 17.30 1.44
CA ASP A 137 15.86 18.30 0.97
C ASP A 137 15.95 18.33 -0.57
N LYS A 138 16.42 19.43 -1.13
CA LYS A 138 16.48 19.63 -2.59
C LYS A 138 17.32 18.56 -3.29
N ASP A 139 18.44 18.17 -2.70
CA ASP A 139 19.36 17.21 -3.29
C ASP A 139 18.76 15.81 -3.31
N THR A 140 18.10 15.40 -2.23
CA THR A 140 17.36 14.13 -2.16
C THR A 140 16.17 14.09 -3.13
N LYS A 141 15.44 15.20 -3.28
CA LYS A 141 14.42 15.33 -4.32
C LYS A 141 14.98 15.16 -5.72
N SER A 142 16.05 15.88 -6.03
CA SER A 142 16.74 15.79 -7.33
C SER A 142 17.25 14.37 -7.60
N PHE A 143 17.81 13.74 -6.57
CA PHE A 143 18.25 12.34 -6.64
C PHE A 143 17.14 11.40 -7.06
N PHE A 144 15.98 11.40 -6.37
CA PHE A 144 14.87 10.48 -6.70
C PHE A 144 14.15 10.83 -8.01
N CYS A 145 14.16 12.09 -8.43
CA CYS A 145 13.66 12.47 -9.75
C CYS A 145 14.51 11.90 -10.89
N SER A 146 15.83 11.78 -10.68
CA SER A 146 16.79 11.38 -11.72
C SER A 146 17.16 9.90 -11.67
N ASN A 147 16.93 9.22 -10.55
CA ASN A 147 17.41 7.86 -10.32
C ASN A 147 16.26 6.91 -9.97
N PRO A 148 15.74 6.14 -10.94
CA PRO A 148 14.81 5.07 -10.65
C PRO A 148 15.50 3.94 -9.88
N ILE A 149 14.68 3.21 -9.11
CA ILE A 149 15.09 2.07 -8.30
C ILE A 149 14.85 0.78 -9.07
N VAL A 150 15.83 -0.08 -9.10
CA VAL A 150 15.73 -1.44 -9.63
C VAL A 150 15.43 -2.38 -8.48
N TYR A 151 14.30 -3.07 -8.55
CA TYR A 151 13.94 -4.17 -7.66
C TYR A 151 14.22 -5.48 -8.38
N GLU A 152 15.10 -6.30 -7.83
CA GLU A 152 15.35 -7.66 -8.31
C GLU A 152 14.43 -8.62 -7.56
N LEU A 153 13.60 -9.34 -8.31
CA LEU A 153 12.56 -10.21 -7.75
C LEU A 153 12.87 -11.68 -8.02
N SER A 154 12.53 -12.53 -7.05
CA SER A 154 12.51 -13.98 -7.17
C SER A 154 11.13 -14.50 -6.78
N ILE A 155 10.35 -14.95 -7.75
CA ILE A 155 8.98 -15.42 -7.56
C ILE A 155 8.92 -16.94 -7.75
N PRO A 156 8.51 -17.72 -6.74
CA PRO A 156 8.39 -19.17 -6.86
C PRO A 156 7.48 -19.58 -8.02
N VAL A 157 7.90 -20.52 -8.83
CA VAL A 157 7.11 -21.11 -9.92
C VAL A 157 6.39 -22.33 -9.42
N ILE A 158 5.06 -22.33 -9.48
CA ILE A 158 4.20 -23.36 -8.88
C ILE A 158 4.26 -24.69 -9.64
N LYS A 159 4.53 -24.66 -10.95
CA LYS A 159 4.58 -25.87 -11.79
C LYS A 159 5.81 -25.87 -12.68
N LYS A 160 6.70 -26.81 -12.44
CA LYS A 160 7.83 -27.10 -13.33
C LYS A 160 7.35 -27.99 -14.48
N PRO A 161 7.55 -27.62 -15.75
CA PRO A 161 7.22 -28.48 -16.86
C PRO A 161 8.14 -29.72 -16.87
N LYS A 162 7.64 -30.83 -17.42
CA LYS A 162 8.44 -32.06 -17.58
C LYS A 162 9.69 -31.73 -18.43
N GLY A 163 10.88 -31.95 -17.89
CA GLY A 163 12.14 -31.67 -18.58
C GLY A 163 12.66 -30.22 -18.43
N GLY A 164 12.00 -29.35 -17.65
CA GLY A 164 12.53 -28.00 -17.35
C GLY A 164 13.84 -28.09 -16.57
N ARG A 165 14.93 -27.53 -17.10
CA ARG A 165 16.27 -27.47 -16.49
C ARG A 165 16.96 -26.15 -16.80
N GLY A 166 17.84 -25.73 -15.92
CA GLY A 166 18.66 -24.53 -16.10
C GLY A 166 17.88 -23.24 -16.23
N ARG A 167 18.55 -22.23 -16.77
CA ARG A 167 17.97 -20.90 -16.98
C ARG A 167 17.37 -20.79 -18.38
N GLN A 168 16.14 -20.26 -18.42
CA GLN A 168 15.44 -20.00 -19.68
C GLN A 168 14.98 -18.55 -19.69
N HIS A 169 15.28 -17.83 -20.76
CA HIS A 169 14.76 -16.48 -20.97
C HIS A 169 13.22 -16.53 -21.00
N TRP A 170 12.59 -15.66 -20.21
CA TRP A 170 11.14 -15.58 -20.10
C TRP A 170 10.68 -14.15 -20.33
N PRO A 171 10.46 -13.76 -21.59
CA PRO A 171 10.15 -12.39 -21.93
C PRO A 171 8.81 -12.00 -21.32
N ILE A 172 8.85 -11.04 -20.39
CA ILE A 172 7.67 -10.38 -19.84
C ILE A 172 7.59 -9.01 -20.49
N HIS A 173 6.73 -8.88 -21.49
CA HIS A 173 6.49 -7.60 -22.16
C HIS A 173 5.64 -6.70 -21.28
N SER A 174 6.29 -6.01 -20.36
CA SER A 174 5.64 -5.09 -19.41
C SER A 174 6.53 -3.88 -19.19
N VAL A 175 5.91 -2.70 -19.14
CA VAL A 175 6.61 -1.46 -18.82
C VAL A 175 7.33 -1.58 -17.47
N GLY A 176 8.60 -1.20 -17.43
CA GLY A 176 9.44 -1.25 -16.24
C GLY A 176 10.09 -2.61 -15.94
N ILE A 177 9.85 -3.65 -16.73
CA ILE A 177 10.62 -4.90 -16.64
C ILE A 177 11.77 -4.82 -17.62
N SER A 178 13.01 -4.81 -17.11
CA SER A 178 14.22 -4.70 -17.92
C SER A 178 14.85 -6.04 -18.27
N ASP A 179 14.59 -7.06 -17.46
CA ASP A 179 15.13 -8.42 -17.65
C ASP A 179 14.28 -9.44 -16.90
N SER A 180 14.05 -10.63 -17.50
CA SER A 180 13.35 -11.72 -16.83
C SER A 180 13.75 -13.08 -17.39
N TYR A 181 13.92 -14.06 -16.51
CA TYR A 181 14.21 -15.46 -16.83
C TYR A 181 13.65 -16.39 -15.76
N ILE A 182 13.33 -17.62 -16.14
CA ILE A 182 13.02 -18.69 -15.21
C ILE A 182 14.27 -19.52 -14.99
N ASP A 183 14.60 -19.76 -13.72
CA ASP A 183 15.57 -20.76 -13.32
C ASP A 183 14.81 -22.00 -12.82
N TRP A 184 14.78 -23.03 -13.65
CA TRP A 184 14.04 -24.25 -13.36
C TRP A 184 14.67 -25.09 -12.26
N ASP A 185 15.98 -24.92 -12.03
CA ASP A 185 16.68 -25.67 -10.98
C ASP A 185 16.41 -25.05 -9.61
N GLN A 186 16.27 -23.72 -9.56
CA GLN A 186 15.83 -23.01 -8.37
C GLN A 186 14.29 -22.95 -8.22
N GLY A 187 13.53 -23.29 -9.28
CA GLY A 187 12.07 -23.23 -9.26
C GLY A 187 11.53 -21.81 -9.11
N ALA A 188 12.21 -20.82 -9.68
CA ALA A 188 11.83 -19.42 -9.54
C ALA A 188 11.91 -18.63 -10.85
N LEU A 189 11.00 -17.67 -10.99
CA LEU A 189 11.04 -16.61 -11.98
C LEU A 189 11.82 -15.43 -11.39
N PHE A 190 12.90 -15.05 -12.03
CA PHE A 190 13.68 -13.87 -11.71
C PHE A 190 13.30 -12.73 -12.67
N MET A 191 13.14 -11.53 -12.11
CA MET A 191 12.88 -10.33 -12.92
C MET A 191 13.42 -9.07 -12.27
N LYS A 192 13.76 -8.09 -13.10
CA LYS A 192 14.14 -6.74 -12.66
C LYS A 192 13.02 -5.77 -12.99
N GLN A 193 12.49 -5.13 -11.96
CA GLN A 193 11.48 -4.09 -12.06
C GLN A 193 12.13 -2.72 -11.82
N VAL A 194 11.96 -1.80 -12.76
CA VAL A 194 12.43 -0.41 -12.64
C VAL A 194 11.27 0.47 -12.23
N ARG A 195 11.43 1.19 -11.11
CA ARG A 195 10.40 2.06 -10.54
C ARG A 195 10.97 3.37 -10.03
N TYR A 196 10.28 4.46 -10.29
CA TYR A 196 10.56 5.71 -9.59
C TYR A 196 9.99 5.65 -8.17
N ALA A 197 10.74 6.16 -7.20
CA ALA A 197 10.29 6.27 -5.81
C ALA A 197 9.30 7.43 -5.61
N VAL A 198 9.26 8.37 -6.56
CA VAL A 198 8.38 9.53 -6.60
C VAL A 198 7.52 9.51 -7.87
N HIS A 199 6.29 9.95 -7.76
CA HIS A 199 5.31 10.01 -8.86
C HIS A 199 4.27 11.09 -8.62
N GLU A 200 3.47 11.40 -9.63
CA GLU A 200 2.33 12.31 -9.50
C GLU A 200 1.24 11.71 -8.62
N SER A 201 0.70 12.52 -7.70
CA SER A 201 -0.44 12.15 -6.87
C SER A 201 -1.77 12.41 -7.58
N ARG A 202 -2.89 12.02 -6.92
CA ARG A 202 -4.25 12.41 -7.37
C ARG A 202 -4.47 13.92 -7.34
N ILE A 203 -3.69 14.65 -6.55
CA ILE A 203 -3.77 16.12 -6.49
C ILE A 203 -2.91 16.67 -7.63
N PRO A 204 -3.50 17.36 -8.63
CA PRO A 204 -2.78 17.84 -9.80
C PRO A 204 -1.56 18.69 -9.42
N GLY A 205 -0.43 18.43 -10.07
CA GLY A 205 0.84 19.13 -9.85
C GLY A 205 1.55 18.83 -8.53
N LYS A 206 1.08 17.83 -7.76
CA LYS A 206 1.74 17.40 -6.52
C LYS A 206 2.42 16.06 -6.70
N LEU A 207 3.73 16.02 -6.41
CA LEU A 207 4.52 14.79 -6.37
C LEU A 207 4.38 14.10 -5.02
N CYS A 208 4.43 12.78 -5.04
CA CYS A 208 4.25 11.92 -3.89
C CYS A 208 5.39 10.89 -3.80
N PHE A 209 5.93 10.70 -2.60
CA PHE A 209 6.94 9.69 -2.29
C PHE A 209 6.28 8.48 -1.64
N ALA A 210 5.72 7.58 -2.45
CA ALA A 210 5.12 6.35 -1.98
C ALA A 210 5.73 5.15 -2.73
N ASN A 211 6.45 4.28 -2.00
CA ASN A 211 7.28 3.23 -2.57
C ASN A 211 7.51 2.10 -1.55
N HIS A 212 8.42 1.18 -1.87
CA HIS A 212 8.75 0.01 -1.05
C HIS A 212 10.21 0.01 -0.55
N LEU A 213 10.79 1.19 -0.33
CA LEU A 213 12.21 1.30 0.01
C LEU A 213 12.54 0.94 1.47
N PHE A 214 11.60 1.13 2.39
CA PHE A 214 11.85 0.98 3.82
C PHE A 214 11.76 -0.47 4.33
N VAL A 215 11.11 -1.36 3.58
CA VAL A 215 10.87 -2.74 4.03
C VAL A 215 12.18 -3.53 4.03
N ASP A 216 12.43 -4.27 5.10
CA ASP A 216 13.56 -5.20 5.16
C ASP A 216 13.36 -6.33 4.14
N LEU A 217 14.39 -6.64 3.36
CA LEU A 217 14.37 -7.71 2.37
C LEU A 217 14.11 -9.09 2.98
N LYS A 218 14.40 -9.27 4.28
CA LYS A 218 14.10 -10.50 5.01
C LYS A 218 12.60 -10.72 5.21
N ILE A 219 11.82 -9.63 5.25
CA ILE A 219 10.36 -9.68 5.43
C ILE A 219 9.68 -9.89 4.07
N GLU A 220 10.25 -9.36 2.99
CA GLU A 220 9.77 -9.46 1.62
C GLU A 220 10.68 -10.36 0.76
N PRO A 221 10.66 -11.69 0.98
CA PRO A 221 11.61 -12.61 0.35
C PRO A 221 11.50 -12.69 -1.17
N GLN A 222 10.44 -12.13 -1.76
CA GLN A 222 10.37 -11.97 -3.21
C GLN A 222 11.27 -10.86 -3.76
N ILE A 223 11.67 -9.89 -2.92
CA ILE A 223 12.63 -8.84 -3.30
C ILE A 223 14.00 -9.27 -2.80
N ILE A 224 14.86 -9.69 -3.70
CA ILE A 224 16.20 -10.18 -3.35
C ILE A 224 17.26 -9.09 -3.35
N ASN A 225 17.02 -7.98 -4.06
CA ASN A 225 17.93 -6.83 -4.09
C ASN A 225 17.21 -5.54 -4.48
N ARG A 226 17.79 -4.40 -4.08
CA ARG A 226 17.42 -3.05 -4.50
C ARG A 226 18.68 -2.26 -4.85
N SER A 227 18.72 -1.67 -6.03
CA SER A 227 19.85 -0.89 -6.52
C SER A 227 19.41 0.25 -7.44
N LEU A 228 20.34 1.08 -7.84
CA LEU A 228 20.18 2.02 -8.95
C LEU A 228 20.37 1.29 -10.30
N LEU A 229 20.04 1.95 -11.42
CA LEU A 229 20.22 1.39 -12.77
C LEU A 229 21.66 0.95 -13.06
N ASN A 230 22.65 1.62 -12.48
CA ASN A 230 24.07 1.27 -12.63
C ASN A 230 24.54 0.16 -11.67
N GLY A 231 23.61 -0.49 -10.96
CA GLY A 231 23.88 -1.55 -9.99
C GLY A 231 24.40 -1.06 -8.62
N LYS A 232 24.67 0.23 -8.45
CA LYS A 232 25.15 0.76 -7.17
C LYS A 232 24.01 0.81 -6.14
N PRO A 233 24.32 0.70 -4.84
CA PRO A 233 23.32 0.90 -3.78
C PRO A 233 22.86 2.36 -3.77
N ILE A 234 21.67 2.59 -3.20
CA ILE A 234 21.20 3.94 -2.88
C ILE A 234 22.15 4.54 -1.83
N PRO A 235 22.60 5.79 -1.98
CA PRO A 235 23.50 6.44 -1.02
C PRO A 235 22.96 6.41 0.40
N LYS A 236 23.84 6.18 1.38
CA LYS A 236 23.44 6.00 2.79
C LYS A 236 22.85 7.26 3.40
N ASP A 237 23.37 8.43 3.04
CA ASP A 237 22.87 9.74 3.44
C ASP A 237 21.43 9.98 2.95
N ILE A 238 21.14 9.63 1.71
CA ILE A 238 19.77 9.68 1.15
C ILE A 238 18.83 8.75 1.95
N ILE A 239 19.26 7.50 2.23
CA ILE A 239 18.46 6.56 3.04
C ILE A 239 18.25 7.09 4.45
N GLN A 240 19.28 7.68 5.05
CA GLN A 240 19.20 8.25 6.41
C GLN A 240 18.22 9.42 6.45
N GLU A 241 18.26 10.32 5.48
CA GLU A 241 17.32 11.45 5.43
C GLU A 241 15.88 10.96 5.30
N ILE A 242 15.55 10.11 4.31
CA ILE A 242 14.17 9.65 4.12
C ILE A 242 13.68 8.88 5.34
N THR A 243 14.55 8.11 6.01
CA THR A 243 14.20 7.37 7.24
C THR A 243 13.90 8.32 8.40
N THR A 244 14.72 9.35 8.58
CA THR A 244 14.52 10.34 9.64
C THR A 244 13.24 11.14 9.42
N LYS A 245 13.05 11.67 8.21
CA LYS A 245 11.85 12.48 7.87
C LYS A 245 10.58 11.62 7.97
N SER A 246 10.59 10.40 7.44
CA SER A 246 9.43 9.51 7.53
C SER A 246 9.10 9.12 8.96
N SER A 247 10.08 8.90 9.83
CA SER A 247 9.83 8.55 11.24
C SER A 247 9.11 9.67 12.00
N ILE A 248 9.42 10.94 11.67
CA ILE A 248 8.76 12.12 12.27
C ILE A 248 7.31 12.25 11.78
N LEU A 249 7.07 11.95 10.49
CA LEU A 249 5.76 12.13 9.86
C LEU A 249 4.84 10.91 10.03
N THR A 250 5.40 9.76 10.44
CA THR A 250 4.62 8.54 10.60
C THR A 250 3.74 8.61 11.83
N GLN A 251 2.48 8.37 11.63
CA GLN A 251 1.43 8.39 12.64
C GLN A 251 0.97 6.98 12.97
N LYS A 252 0.57 6.72 14.22
CA LYS A 252 0.09 5.42 14.70
C LYS A 252 -1.43 5.46 14.84
N TYR A 253 -2.13 4.55 14.19
CA TYR A 253 -3.56 4.40 14.30
C TYR A 253 -3.93 3.27 15.26
N LYS A 254 -4.58 3.62 16.35
CA LYS A 254 -5.11 2.66 17.33
C LYS A 254 -6.49 2.20 16.90
N TRP A 255 -6.60 0.94 16.54
CA TRP A 255 -7.83 0.33 16.08
C TRP A 255 -8.90 0.22 17.15
N GLN A 256 -10.14 0.36 16.74
CA GLN A 256 -11.32 -0.09 17.44
C GLN A 256 -12.03 -1.15 16.58
N GLU A 257 -12.82 -2.00 17.24
CA GLU A 257 -13.62 -2.99 16.50
C GLU A 257 -14.56 -2.29 15.51
N ASN A 258 -14.69 -2.86 14.32
CA ASN A 258 -15.44 -2.33 13.18
C ASN A 258 -14.92 -1.01 12.56
N ASP A 259 -13.75 -0.56 12.93
CA ASP A 259 -13.10 0.51 12.16
C ASP A 259 -12.78 0.02 10.74
N LEU A 260 -13.13 0.84 9.74
CA LEU A 260 -12.78 0.61 8.34
C LEU A 260 -11.96 1.79 7.83
N VAL A 261 -10.86 1.51 7.16
CA VAL A 261 -9.98 2.51 6.53
C VAL A 261 -9.98 2.33 5.02
N MET A 262 -10.20 3.41 4.28
CA MET A 262 -9.97 3.53 2.83
C MET A 262 -8.70 4.36 2.63
N LEU A 263 -7.63 3.74 2.09
CA LEU A 263 -6.32 4.34 1.97
C LEU A 263 -5.87 4.43 0.52
N ASP A 264 -5.49 5.61 0.06
CA ASP A 264 -4.81 5.80 -1.23
C ASP A 264 -3.39 5.21 -1.16
N ASN A 265 -3.25 4.01 -1.68
CA ASN A 265 -1.98 3.28 -1.65
C ASN A 265 -0.91 3.90 -2.54
N LYS A 266 -1.29 4.80 -3.46
CA LYS A 266 -0.34 5.56 -4.27
C LYS A 266 0.10 6.87 -3.61
N ARG A 267 -0.53 7.23 -2.48
CA ARG A 267 -0.16 8.41 -1.70
C ARG A 267 0.42 8.04 -0.34
N PHE A 268 -0.16 7.07 0.34
CA PHE A 268 0.26 6.71 1.69
C PHE A 268 1.19 5.50 1.71
N LEU A 269 2.21 5.61 2.57
CA LEU A 269 2.92 4.44 3.07
C LEU A 269 2.24 3.98 4.36
N HIS A 270 2.15 2.68 4.54
CA HIS A 270 1.57 2.08 5.73
C HIS A 270 2.46 0.96 6.27
N GLY A 271 2.36 0.70 7.55
CA GLY A 271 3.11 -0.32 8.24
C GLY A 271 2.39 -0.77 9.51
N ARG A 272 3.10 -1.44 10.41
CA ARG A 272 2.53 -1.95 11.65
C ARG A 272 3.58 -1.92 12.76
N GLU A 273 3.21 -1.43 13.94
CA GLU A 273 4.00 -1.65 15.14
C GLU A 273 3.94 -3.12 15.58
N SER A 274 5.01 -3.60 16.23
CA SER A 274 5.02 -4.94 16.81
C SER A 274 3.96 -5.07 17.91
N PHE A 275 3.48 -6.28 18.16
CA PHE A 275 2.55 -6.60 19.23
C PHE A 275 2.88 -7.97 19.83
N ASN A 276 2.30 -8.31 20.99
CA ASN A 276 2.59 -9.60 21.62
C ASN A 276 1.94 -10.74 20.82
N GLN A 277 2.63 -11.86 20.72
CA GLN A 277 2.16 -13.04 19.98
C GLN A 277 0.84 -13.61 20.56
N GLU A 278 0.61 -13.42 21.86
CA GLU A 278 -0.59 -13.86 22.56
C GLU A 278 -1.80 -12.93 22.34
N ASP A 279 -1.58 -11.71 21.82
CA ASP A 279 -2.65 -10.77 21.55
C ASP A 279 -3.42 -11.20 20.31
N LEU A 280 -4.73 -11.39 20.49
CA LEU A 280 -5.65 -11.54 19.36
C LEU A 280 -5.71 -10.22 18.59
N ARG A 281 -5.29 -10.26 17.34
CA ARG A 281 -5.40 -9.14 16.41
C ARG A 281 -5.91 -9.67 15.08
N GLU A 282 -7.09 -9.24 14.67
CA GLU A 282 -7.64 -9.59 13.37
C GLU A 282 -7.99 -8.34 12.58
N ILE A 283 -7.07 -7.94 11.72
CA ILE A 283 -7.30 -6.95 10.67
C ILE A 283 -7.33 -7.69 9.35
N VAL A 284 -8.34 -7.43 8.55
CA VAL A 284 -8.42 -7.95 7.19
C VAL A 284 -8.24 -6.80 6.19
N GLN A 285 -7.85 -7.14 4.97
CA GLN A 285 -7.66 -6.17 3.91
C GLN A 285 -8.38 -6.57 2.63
N VAL A 286 -8.69 -5.55 1.82
CA VAL A 286 -9.10 -5.68 0.44
C VAL A 286 -8.19 -4.78 -0.40
N GLN A 287 -7.76 -5.25 -1.56
CA GLN A 287 -6.89 -4.48 -2.46
C GLN A 287 -7.65 -4.18 -3.76
N THR A 288 -7.99 -2.92 -3.96
CA THR A 288 -8.57 -2.43 -5.22
C THR A 288 -7.43 -2.18 -6.21
N SER A 289 -7.36 -2.99 -7.25
CA SER A 289 -6.36 -2.81 -8.32
C SER A 289 -6.62 -1.52 -9.09
N ARG A 290 -7.89 -1.29 -9.46
CA ARG A 290 -8.34 -0.08 -10.16
C ARG A 290 -9.61 0.43 -9.52
N ALA A 291 -9.63 1.72 -9.18
CA ALA A 291 -10.82 2.39 -8.67
C ALA A 291 -11.92 2.50 -9.73
N SER A 292 -13.19 2.59 -9.31
CA SER A 292 -14.34 2.78 -10.19
C SER A 292 -14.54 4.25 -10.59
N PHE A 293 -13.81 5.17 -9.97
CA PHE A 293 -13.83 6.60 -10.26
C PHE A 293 -12.51 7.03 -10.90
N PRO A 294 -12.49 8.14 -11.68
CA PRO A 294 -11.31 8.54 -12.43
C PRO A 294 -10.07 8.70 -11.54
N TYR A 295 -8.97 8.18 -12.01
CA TYR A 295 -7.65 8.43 -11.50
C TYR A 295 -6.85 9.05 -12.64
N ASP A 296 -6.85 10.37 -12.73
CA ASP A 296 -6.27 11.11 -13.86
C ASP A 296 -4.75 10.92 -13.98
N SER A 297 -4.11 10.41 -12.93
CA SER A 297 -2.66 10.14 -12.89
C SER A 297 -2.27 8.68 -13.11
N ILE A 298 -3.20 7.79 -13.52
CA ILE A 298 -2.86 6.38 -13.77
C ILE A 298 -1.85 6.26 -14.90
N GLY A 299 -0.63 5.86 -14.54
CA GLY A 299 0.39 5.38 -15.47
C GLY A 299 1.21 6.48 -16.15
N ARG A 300 1.09 7.72 -15.74
CA ARG A 300 2.17 8.68 -15.97
C ARG A 300 3.23 8.45 -14.87
N GLU A 301 4.02 7.40 -15.02
CA GLU A 301 5.40 7.46 -14.52
C GLU A 301 5.90 8.78 -15.06
N SER A 302 6.04 9.76 -14.18
CA SER A 302 6.32 11.11 -14.62
C SER A 302 7.52 11.02 -15.53
N LYS A 303 7.36 11.40 -16.79
CA LYS A 303 8.46 11.90 -17.58
C LYS A 303 8.83 13.19 -16.88
N ILE A 304 9.57 13.07 -15.79
CA ILE A 304 10.24 14.17 -15.13
C ILE A 304 11.29 14.62 -16.15
N LYS A 305 10.93 15.63 -16.93
CA LYS A 305 11.84 16.33 -17.80
C LYS A 305 12.78 17.19 -16.99
#